data_4d2c3519af76cdaa6182bb7e98483d2e
#
_entry.id   4d2c3519af76cdaa6182bb7e98483d2e
#
_cell.length_a   1.000
_cell.length_b   1.000
_cell.length_c   1.000
_cell.angle_alpha   90.00
_cell.angle_beta   90.00
_cell.angle_gamma   90.00
#
_symmetry.space_group_name_H-M   'P 1'
#
loop_
_entity.id
_entity.type
_entity.pdbx_description
1 polymer ?
#
loop_
_entity_poly.entity_id
_entity_poly.type
_entity_poly.pdbx_seq_one_letter_code
_entity_poly.pdbx_strand_id
1 'polypeptide(L)'
;MRGLDTNILVRFLTADEPAQSEAARQLIETAEATDERLHVSALVLAELVWVLRGGRYALPRNAVADAVEALLDASVFEVQDRDLVRSAVISFRDGPADFSDYLIGENDRRAGCTSTVTFDRRLATADGFERLDNKGSYPTQVSEP
;
A
#
# COMPACT_ATOMS: atom_id res chain seq x y z
N MET A 1 -1.82 -15.84 15.72
CA MET A 1 -1.97 -15.00 14.49
C MET A 1 -0.90 -15.39 13.49
N ARG A 2 -1.28 -15.67 12.25
CA ARG A 2 -0.34 -15.96 11.17
C ARG A 2 -0.27 -14.79 10.20
N GLY A 3 0.92 -14.53 9.65
CA GLY A 3 1.09 -13.53 8.59
C GLY A 3 0.79 -14.11 7.22
N LEU A 4 0.28 -13.28 6.32
CA LEU A 4 0.02 -13.66 4.93
C LEU A 4 1.11 -13.12 4.01
N ASP A 5 1.55 -13.96 3.08
CA ASP A 5 2.35 -13.52 1.94
C ASP A 5 1.46 -12.91 0.86
N THR A 6 2.03 -12.09 0.02
CA THR A 6 1.32 -11.36 -1.04
C THR A 6 0.51 -12.28 -1.94
N ASN A 7 1.07 -13.41 -2.36
CA ASN A 7 0.39 -14.34 -3.26
C ASN A 7 -0.88 -14.97 -2.69
N ILE A 8 -0.98 -15.11 -1.36
CA ILE A 8 -2.23 -15.57 -0.74
C ILE A 8 -3.36 -14.58 -1.06
N LEU A 9 -3.10 -13.28 -0.88
CA LEU A 9 -4.08 -12.24 -1.18
C LEU A 9 -4.36 -12.11 -2.68
N VAL A 10 -3.34 -12.22 -3.53
CA VAL A 10 -3.52 -12.20 -4.98
C VAL A 10 -4.45 -13.33 -5.42
N ARG A 11 -4.21 -14.57 -4.95
CA ARG A 11 -5.05 -15.73 -5.29
C ARG A 11 -6.47 -15.60 -4.73
N PHE A 12 -6.61 -15.06 -3.54
CA PHE A 12 -7.91 -14.83 -2.93
C PHE A 12 -8.73 -13.78 -3.71
N LEU A 13 -8.09 -12.70 -4.15
CA LEU A 13 -8.77 -11.59 -4.81
C LEU A 13 -9.03 -11.82 -6.30
N THR A 14 -8.17 -12.55 -7.00
CA THR A 14 -8.24 -12.72 -8.46
C THR A 14 -8.87 -14.03 -8.90
N ALA A 15 -8.77 -15.06 -8.08
CA ALA A 15 -9.31 -16.40 -8.34
C ALA A 15 -8.87 -17.01 -9.70
N ASP A 16 -7.70 -16.63 -10.22
CA ASP A 16 -7.22 -16.99 -11.55
C ASP A 16 -6.42 -18.30 -11.59
N GLU A 17 -6.07 -18.83 -10.44
CA GLU A 17 -5.40 -20.12 -10.27
C GLU A 17 -6.25 -20.99 -9.33
N PRO A 18 -7.08 -21.94 -9.88
CA PRO A 18 -8.16 -22.56 -9.12
C PRO A 18 -7.73 -23.25 -7.82
N ALA A 19 -6.66 -24.03 -7.84
CA ALA A 19 -6.21 -24.78 -6.66
C ALA A 19 -5.69 -23.87 -5.56
N GLN A 20 -4.88 -22.87 -5.91
CA GLN A 20 -4.32 -21.90 -4.94
C GLN A 20 -5.40 -20.95 -4.45
N SER A 21 -6.31 -20.52 -5.31
CA SER A 21 -7.43 -19.65 -4.94
C SER A 21 -8.37 -20.35 -3.95
N GLU A 22 -8.65 -21.61 -4.16
CA GLU A 22 -9.46 -22.40 -3.24
C GLU A 22 -8.76 -22.61 -1.89
N ALA A 23 -7.46 -22.89 -1.91
CA ALA A 23 -6.67 -23.01 -0.68
C ALA A 23 -6.64 -21.70 0.13
N ALA A 24 -6.46 -20.57 -0.55
CA ALA A 24 -6.49 -19.25 0.09
C ALA A 24 -7.88 -18.96 0.69
N ARG A 25 -8.94 -19.23 -0.05
CA ARG A 25 -10.32 -19.06 0.43
C ARG A 25 -10.59 -19.90 1.67
N GLN A 26 -10.19 -21.16 1.67
CA GLN A 26 -10.37 -22.07 2.81
C GLN A 26 -9.59 -21.61 4.04
N LEU A 27 -8.36 -21.10 3.85
CA LEU A 27 -7.56 -20.53 4.94
C LEU A 27 -8.30 -19.38 5.61
N ILE A 28 -8.82 -18.45 4.82
CA ILE A 28 -9.49 -17.25 5.32
C ILE A 28 -10.81 -17.63 6.01
N GLU A 29 -11.62 -18.48 5.39
CA GLU A 29 -12.88 -18.97 5.99
C GLU A 29 -12.66 -19.71 7.31
N THR A 30 -11.61 -20.55 7.37
CA THR A 30 -11.27 -21.25 8.60
C THR A 30 -10.81 -20.27 9.69
N ALA A 31 -10.03 -19.26 9.33
CA ALA A 31 -9.61 -18.23 10.27
C ALA A 31 -10.82 -17.45 10.82
N GLU A 32 -11.76 -17.08 9.95
CA GLU A 32 -13.03 -16.45 10.38
C GLU A 32 -13.82 -17.33 11.34
N ALA A 33 -13.97 -18.62 11.02
CA ALA A 33 -14.72 -19.57 11.82
C ALA A 33 -14.10 -19.85 13.19
N THR A 34 -12.79 -19.70 13.32
CA THR A 34 -12.04 -19.97 14.54
C THR A 34 -11.63 -18.69 15.29
N ASP A 35 -12.08 -17.54 14.83
CA ASP A 35 -11.72 -16.23 15.37
C ASP A 35 -10.20 -15.97 15.38
N GLU A 36 -9.49 -16.57 14.42
CA GLU A 36 -8.08 -16.30 14.18
C GLU A 36 -7.93 -15.06 13.31
N ARG A 37 -7.04 -14.15 13.71
CA ARG A 37 -6.68 -13.01 12.88
C ARG A 37 -5.48 -13.34 12.00
N LEU A 38 -5.52 -12.86 10.76
CA LEU A 38 -4.47 -13.01 9.76
C LEU A 38 -3.78 -11.67 9.55
N HIS A 39 -2.47 -11.64 9.85
CA HIS A 39 -1.69 -10.40 9.75
C HIS A 39 -1.35 -10.07 8.31
N VAL A 40 -1.59 -8.81 7.93
CA VAL A 40 -1.23 -8.25 6.62
C VAL A 40 -0.33 -7.04 6.84
N SER A 41 0.94 -7.16 6.46
CA SER A 41 1.89 -6.07 6.59
C SER A 41 1.68 -4.98 5.53
N ALA A 42 2.16 -3.77 5.81
CA ALA A 42 2.14 -2.68 4.83
C ALA A 42 2.98 -3.00 3.59
N LEU A 43 4.08 -3.76 3.76
CA LEU A 43 4.90 -4.25 2.65
C LEU A 43 4.11 -5.16 1.71
N VAL A 44 3.33 -6.08 2.27
CA VAL A 44 2.47 -6.98 1.49
C VAL A 44 1.42 -6.18 0.74
N LEU A 45 0.82 -5.16 1.35
CA LEU A 45 -0.17 -4.31 0.66
C LEU A 45 0.46 -3.51 -0.49
N ALA A 46 1.65 -2.95 -0.30
CA ALA A 46 2.36 -2.25 -1.36
C ALA A 46 2.64 -3.17 -2.55
N GLU A 47 3.13 -4.38 -2.28
CA GLU A 47 3.39 -5.40 -3.30
C GLU A 47 2.09 -5.86 -3.98
N LEU A 48 1.03 -6.09 -3.21
CA LEU A 48 -0.29 -6.48 -3.72
C LEU A 48 -0.82 -5.45 -4.73
N VAL A 49 -0.79 -4.18 -4.39
CA VAL A 49 -1.26 -3.11 -5.28
C VAL A 49 -0.41 -3.07 -6.55
N TRP A 50 0.91 -3.19 -6.43
CA TRP A 50 1.80 -3.23 -7.58
C TRP A 50 1.47 -4.41 -8.52
N VAL A 51 1.23 -5.60 -7.97
CA VAL A 51 0.85 -6.79 -8.74
C VAL A 51 -0.50 -6.60 -9.43
N LEU A 52 -1.52 -6.13 -8.71
CA LEU A 52 -2.86 -5.94 -9.25
C LEU A 52 -2.93 -4.84 -10.32
N ARG A 53 -2.10 -3.80 -10.20
CA ARG A 53 -1.98 -2.72 -11.20
C ARG A 53 -1.15 -3.13 -12.40
N GLY A 54 -0.25 -4.10 -12.23
CA GLY A 54 0.72 -4.50 -13.24
C GLY A 54 0.16 -5.37 -14.36
N GLY A 55 1.04 -5.67 -15.33
CA GLY A 55 0.76 -6.22 -16.64
C GLY A 55 -0.28 -7.33 -16.75
N ARG A 56 -0.22 -8.37 -15.88
CA ARG A 56 -1.13 -9.52 -15.99
C ARG A 56 -2.58 -9.16 -15.67
N TYR A 57 -2.78 -8.36 -14.62
CA TYR A 57 -4.12 -8.01 -14.14
C TYR A 57 -4.58 -6.66 -14.64
N ALA A 58 -3.69 -5.69 -14.67
CA ALA A 58 -3.93 -4.32 -15.13
C ALA A 58 -5.25 -3.73 -14.61
N LEU A 59 -5.56 -3.98 -13.34
CA LEU A 59 -6.80 -3.50 -12.74
C LEU A 59 -6.80 -1.97 -12.63
N PRO A 60 -7.95 -1.32 -12.86
CA PRO A 60 -8.06 0.11 -12.71
C PRO A 60 -7.87 0.54 -11.24
N ARG A 61 -7.44 1.77 -11.07
CA ARG A 61 -7.15 2.38 -9.76
C ARG A 61 -8.28 2.20 -8.75
N ASN A 62 -9.52 2.48 -9.15
CA ASN A 62 -10.67 2.34 -8.25
C ASN A 62 -10.93 0.89 -7.82
N ALA A 63 -10.73 -0.08 -8.71
CA ALA A 63 -10.91 -1.49 -8.37
C ALA A 63 -9.86 -1.95 -7.34
N VAL A 64 -8.62 -1.51 -7.50
CA VAL A 64 -7.54 -1.82 -6.55
C VAL A 64 -7.78 -1.14 -5.20
N ALA A 65 -8.19 0.12 -5.21
CA ALA A 65 -8.56 0.84 -3.99
C ALA A 65 -9.72 0.14 -3.25
N ASP A 66 -10.76 -0.29 -3.98
CA ASP A 66 -11.88 -1.05 -3.41
C ASP A 66 -11.40 -2.36 -2.76
N ALA A 67 -10.48 -3.07 -3.41
CA ALA A 67 -9.92 -4.32 -2.88
C ALA A 67 -9.16 -4.07 -1.55
N VAL A 68 -8.34 -3.05 -1.48
CA VAL A 68 -7.60 -2.70 -0.26
C VAL A 68 -8.56 -2.26 0.85
N GLU A 69 -9.56 -1.46 0.53
CA GLU A 69 -10.59 -1.05 1.52
C GLU A 69 -11.37 -2.26 2.04
N ALA A 70 -11.70 -3.23 1.19
CA ALA A 70 -12.36 -4.46 1.61
C ALA A 70 -11.49 -5.28 2.60
N LEU A 71 -10.18 -5.34 2.37
CA LEU A 71 -9.25 -5.96 3.32
C LEU A 71 -9.20 -5.21 4.65
N LEU A 72 -9.22 -3.88 4.62
CA LEU A 72 -9.27 -3.05 5.83
C LEU A 72 -10.55 -3.25 6.63
N ASP A 73 -11.66 -3.46 5.96
CA ASP A 73 -12.98 -3.57 6.60
C ASP A 73 -13.29 -4.98 7.11
N ALA A 74 -12.62 -6.01 6.58
CA ALA A 74 -12.82 -7.39 7.01
C ALA A 74 -12.10 -7.67 8.33
N SER A 75 -12.83 -8.11 9.33
CA SER A 75 -12.32 -8.31 10.70
C SER A 75 -11.27 -9.42 10.81
N VAL A 76 -11.24 -10.36 9.86
CA VAL A 76 -10.26 -11.45 9.84
C VAL A 76 -8.84 -10.96 9.57
N PHE A 77 -8.68 -9.83 8.89
CA PHE A 77 -7.37 -9.29 8.59
C PHE A 77 -6.94 -8.26 9.63
N GLU A 78 -5.79 -8.52 10.23
CA GLU A 78 -5.08 -7.56 11.07
C GLU A 78 -4.08 -6.81 10.22
N VAL A 79 -4.51 -5.67 9.68
CA VAL A 79 -3.68 -4.84 8.80
C VAL A 79 -2.76 -3.97 9.64
N GLN A 80 -1.47 -4.04 9.36
CA GLN A 80 -0.46 -3.20 10.00
C GLN A 80 -0.75 -1.73 9.71
N ASP A 81 -0.73 -0.89 10.76
CA ASP A 81 -0.94 0.55 10.64
C ASP A 81 -2.22 0.89 9.84
N ARG A 82 -3.32 0.28 10.22
CA ARG A 82 -4.62 0.37 9.53
C ARG A 82 -4.99 1.79 9.13
N ASP A 83 -4.85 2.76 10.03
CA ASP A 83 -5.23 4.16 9.76
C ASP A 83 -4.31 4.81 8.72
N LEU A 84 -3.03 4.48 8.75
CA LEU A 84 -2.05 4.93 7.76
C LEU A 84 -2.39 4.37 6.38
N VAL A 85 -2.70 3.08 6.31
CA VAL A 85 -3.09 2.42 5.06
C VAL A 85 -4.39 3.02 4.52
N ARG A 86 -5.36 3.29 5.37
CA ARG A 86 -6.63 3.91 4.97
C ARG A 86 -6.40 5.30 4.36
N SER A 87 -5.57 6.13 5.00
CA SER A 87 -5.22 7.45 4.45
C SER A 87 -4.53 7.35 3.10
N ALA A 88 -3.60 6.39 2.95
CA ALA A 88 -2.91 6.16 1.69
C ALA A 88 -3.86 5.70 0.56
N VAL A 89 -4.82 4.83 0.87
CA VAL A 89 -5.84 4.38 -0.09
C VAL A 89 -6.73 5.52 -0.55
N ILE A 90 -7.17 6.38 0.35
CA ILE A 90 -7.99 7.55 0.01
C ILE A 90 -7.23 8.46 -0.97
N SER A 91 -5.97 8.75 -0.68
CA SER A 91 -5.12 9.56 -1.55
C SER A 91 -4.86 8.87 -2.89
N PHE A 92 -4.62 7.56 -2.88
CA PHE A 92 -4.39 6.76 -4.09
C PHE A 92 -5.62 6.75 -5.00
N ARG A 93 -6.82 6.70 -4.45
CA ARG A 93 -8.07 6.71 -5.24
C ARG A 93 -8.19 7.96 -6.11
N ASP A 94 -7.83 9.10 -5.58
CA ASP A 94 -8.00 10.42 -6.23
C ASP A 94 -6.73 10.94 -6.90
N GLY A 95 -5.57 10.49 -6.45
CA GLY A 95 -4.29 11.04 -6.87
C GLY A 95 -3.68 10.36 -8.09
N PRO A 96 -2.68 10.99 -8.73
CA PRO A 96 -2.02 10.43 -9.90
C PRO A 96 -0.89 9.45 -9.56
N ALA A 97 -0.40 9.44 -8.31
CA ALA A 97 0.77 8.67 -7.89
C ALA A 97 0.41 7.22 -7.53
N ASP A 98 1.44 6.42 -7.29
CA ASP A 98 1.29 5.03 -6.89
C ASP A 98 0.92 4.91 -5.42
N PHE A 99 0.26 3.82 -5.05
CA PHE A 99 -0.12 3.55 -3.67
C PHE A 99 1.09 3.53 -2.73
N SER A 100 2.22 2.95 -3.16
CA SER A 100 3.45 2.94 -2.39
C SER A 100 3.99 4.35 -2.11
N ASP A 101 3.82 5.29 -3.04
CA ASP A 101 4.22 6.69 -2.83
C ASP A 101 3.43 7.32 -1.69
N TYR A 102 2.13 7.10 -1.65
CA TYR A 102 1.28 7.60 -0.56
C TYR A 102 1.57 6.91 0.78
N LEU A 103 1.89 5.61 0.77
CA LEU A 103 2.34 4.92 1.98
C LEU A 103 3.64 5.54 2.53
N ILE A 104 4.60 5.82 1.66
CA ILE A 104 5.86 6.48 2.05
C ILE A 104 5.56 7.82 2.69
N GLY A 105 4.75 8.64 2.05
CA GLY A 105 4.38 9.97 2.57
C GLY A 105 3.70 9.91 3.94
N GLU A 106 2.78 8.97 4.13
CA GLU A 106 2.10 8.78 5.42
C GLU A 106 3.06 8.28 6.51
N ASN A 107 3.99 7.38 6.18
CA ASN A 107 5.03 6.94 7.11
C ASN A 107 5.94 8.09 7.52
N ASP A 108 6.38 8.90 6.58
CA ASP A 108 7.24 10.05 6.83
C ASP A 108 6.54 11.08 7.74
N ARG A 109 5.28 11.37 7.45
CA ARG A 109 4.47 12.28 8.28
C ARG A 109 4.37 11.78 9.72
N ARG A 110 4.15 10.49 9.92
CA ARG A 110 4.08 9.89 11.27
C ARG A 110 5.43 9.88 11.98
N ALA A 111 6.51 9.81 11.23
CA ALA A 111 7.86 9.92 11.77
C ALA A 111 8.24 11.35 12.17
N GLY A 112 7.39 12.33 11.87
CA GLY A 112 7.62 13.74 12.19
C GLY A 112 8.29 14.53 11.08
N CYS A 113 8.36 13.97 9.86
CA CYS A 113 8.91 14.69 8.72
C CYS A 113 7.96 15.83 8.29
N THR A 114 8.52 16.96 7.90
CA THR A 114 7.74 18.09 7.38
C THR A 114 7.29 17.86 5.95
N SER A 115 8.05 17.09 5.19
CA SER A 115 7.71 16.70 3.81
C SER A 115 8.45 15.42 3.42
N THR A 116 7.98 14.78 2.36
CA THR A 116 8.70 13.74 1.64
C THR A 116 9.28 14.34 0.36
N VAL A 117 10.58 14.23 0.20
CA VAL A 117 11.29 14.80 -0.95
C VAL A 117 11.25 13.82 -2.11
N THR A 118 10.91 14.30 -3.29
CA THR A 118 10.75 13.45 -4.50
C THR A 118 11.25 14.18 -5.75
N PHE A 119 11.68 13.44 -6.75
CA PHE A 119 11.90 13.97 -8.11
C PHE A 119 10.63 13.93 -8.98
N ASP A 120 9.62 13.18 -8.56
CA ASP A 120 8.39 13.00 -9.33
C ASP A 120 7.53 14.27 -9.28
N ARG A 121 7.29 14.86 -10.48
CA ARG A 121 6.52 16.09 -10.62
C ARG A 121 5.05 15.93 -10.24
N ARG A 122 4.46 14.78 -10.52
CA ARG A 122 3.06 14.52 -10.19
C ARG A 122 2.88 14.34 -8.69
N LEU A 123 3.77 13.56 -8.08
CA LEU A 123 3.73 13.32 -6.64
C LEU A 123 3.95 14.62 -5.86
N ALA A 124 4.82 15.49 -6.34
CA ALA A 124 5.12 16.79 -5.69
C ALA A 124 3.91 17.75 -5.64
N THR A 125 2.84 17.48 -6.37
CA THR A 125 1.58 18.24 -6.28
C THR A 125 0.70 17.79 -5.11
N ALA A 126 0.99 16.65 -4.52
CA ALA A 126 0.24 16.13 -3.38
C ALA A 126 0.72 16.78 -2.06
N ASP A 127 -0.20 16.91 -1.12
CA ASP A 127 0.13 17.43 0.21
C ASP A 127 1.21 16.59 0.89
N GLY A 128 2.19 17.25 1.49
CA GLY A 128 3.27 16.61 2.20
C GLY A 128 4.44 16.17 1.34
N PHE A 129 4.42 16.46 0.04
CA PHE A 129 5.52 16.15 -0.87
C PHE A 129 6.19 17.41 -1.37
N GLU A 130 7.49 17.35 -1.53
CA GLU A 130 8.34 18.44 -1.99
C GLU A 130 9.21 17.97 -3.13
N ARG A 131 9.20 18.71 -4.24
CA ARG A 131 10.02 18.36 -5.38
C ARG A 131 11.46 18.80 -5.18
N LEU A 132 12.39 17.88 -5.36
CA LEU A 132 13.79 18.21 -5.49
C LEU A 132 14.09 18.57 -6.94
N ASP A 133 14.63 19.79 -7.14
CA ASP A 133 15.08 20.22 -8.46
C ASP A 133 16.48 19.66 -8.73
N ASN A 134 16.65 18.98 -9.86
CA ASN A 134 17.93 18.42 -10.29
C ASN A 134 18.83 19.42 -11.04
N LYS A 135 18.48 20.70 -11.07
CA LYS A 135 19.28 21.77 -11.68
C LYS A 135 20.34 22.34 -10.70
N GLY A 136 21.02 21.45 -9.98
CA GLY A 136 22.34 21.70 -9.43
C GLY A 136 22.49 22.86 -8.44
N SER A 137 21.79 22.85 -7.32
CA SER A 137 22.21 23.58 -6.14
C SER A 137 22.03 22.67 -4.93
N TYR A 138 23.07 21.92 -4.61
CA TYR A 138 23.19 21.46 -3.24
C TYR A 138 23.30 22.72 -2.36
N PRO A 139 22.49 22.88 -1.32
CA PRO A 139 22.80 23.88 -0.34
C PRO A 139 24.21 23.60 0.15
N THR A 140 25.08 24.54 -0.02
CA THR A 140 26.46 24.50 0.47
C THR A 140 26.37 24.10 1.93
N GLN A 141 26.97 22.97 2.27
CA GLN A 141 27.17 22.63 3.67
C GLN A 141 27.85 23.82 4.30
N VAL A 142 27.17 24.43 5.25
CA VAL A 142 27.82 25.40 6.12
C VAL A 142 28.90 24.62 6.84
N SER A 143 30.14 24.88 6.48
CA SER A 143 31.28 24.38 7.22
C SER A 143 31.15 24.99 8.62
N GLU A 144 30.85 24.16 9.59
CA GLU A 144 31.01 24.61 10.98
C GLU A 144 32.46 24.95 11.25
N PRO A 145 32.72 26.04 11.99
CA PRO A 145 34.06 26.45 12.36
C PRO A 145 34.74 25.47 13.32
#